data_4956e61fe804dd291b6fee19f626d52a
#
_entry.id   4956e61fe804dd291b6fee19f626d52a
#
_cell.length_a   1.000
_cell.length_b   1.000
_cell.length_c   1.000
_cell.angle_alpha   90.00
_cell.angle_beta   90.00
_cell.angle_gamma   90.00
#
_symmetry.space_group_name_H-M   'P 1'
#
loop_
_entity.id
_entity.type
_entity.pdbx_description
1 polymer ?
#
loop_
_entity_poly.entity_id
_entity_poly.type
_entity_poly.pdbx_seq_one_letter_code
_entity_poly.pdbx_strand_id
1 'polypeptide(L)'
;MAARVSKDNFEAEVLQASIPVLVEFYSDSCIPCKQMSPILGDIEDDYEDRLKVVKVNANFDGELAEQYSVMVSPTILFFKDGKEAERVRGLIRKPRSEERRVG
;
A
#
# COMPACT_ATOMS: atom_id res chain seq x y z
N MET A 1 -10.31 -0.77 7.74
CA MET A 1 -9.25 0.23 7.89
C MET A 1 -7.88 -0.42 7.75
N ALA A 2 -6.99 0.19 6.99
CA ALA A 2 -5.67 -0.41 6.75
C ALA A 2 -4.87 -0.53 8.03
N ALA A 3 -4.31 -1.71 8.27
CA ALA A 3 -3.49 -1.95 9.44
C ALA A 3 -2.10 -1.36 9.24
N ARG A 4 -1.52 -0.82 10.31
CA ARG A 4 -0.17 -0.29 10.25
C ARG A 4 0.83 -1.43 10.41
N VAL A 5 1.84 -1.44 9.57
CA VAL A 5 2.89 -2.45 9.57
C VAL A 5 4.23 -1.76 9.73
N SER A 6 5.13 -2.37 10.48
CA SER A 6 6.48 -1.84 10.68
C SER A 6 7.50 -2.85 10.21
N LYS A 7 8.77 -2.48 10.29
CA LYS A 7 9.87 -3.37 9.96
C LYS A 7 9.78 -4.70 10.68
N ASP A 8 9.32 -4.67 11.93
CA ASP A 8 9.30 -5.87 12.78
C ASP A 8 8.32 -6.93 12.30
N ASN A 9 7.21 -6.54 11.67
CA ASN A 9 6.21 -7.50 11.25
C ASN A 9 5.92 -7.48 9.75
N PHE A 10 6.73 -6.75 8.97
CA PHE A 10 6.53 -6.66 7.53
C PHE A 10 6.58 -8.03 6.86
N GLU A 11 7.56 -8.82 7.21
CA GLU A 11 7.70 -10.15 6.60
C GLU A 11 6.45 -11.00 6.85
N ALA A 12 6.00 -11.06 8.09
CA ALA A 12 4.85 -11.89 8.44
C ALA A 12 3.56 -11.37 7.81
N GLU A 13 3.38 -10.06 7.80
CA GLU A 13 2.13 -9.46 7.34
C GLU A 13 2.04 -9.29 5.83
N VAL A 14 3.16 -9.16 5.17
CA VAL A 14 3.20 -8.88 3.74
C VAL A 14 3.81 -10.02 2.94
N LEU A 15 5.04 -10.39 3.26
CA LEU A 15 5.76 -11.37 2.45
C LEU A 15 5.22 -12.79 2.62
N GLN A 16 4.67 -13.12 3.77
CA GLN A 16 4.12 -14.43 4.04
C GLN A 16 2.61 -14.49 3.92
N ALA A 17 2.00 -13.40 3.45
CA ALA A 17 0.55 -13.36 3.30
C ALA A 17 0.10 -14.32 2.19
N SER A 18 -1.03 -14.99 2.42
CA SER A 18 -1.57 -15.94 1.46
C SER A 18 -2.39 -15.29 0.34
N ILE A 19 -2.71 -14.01 0.49
CA ILE A 19 -3.44 -13.24 -0.51
C ILE A 19 -2.60 -12.04 -0.90
N PRO A 20 -2.90 -11.40 -2.04
CA PRO A 20 -2.16 -10.19 -2.44
C PRO A 20 -2.27 -9.10 -1.39
N VAL A 21 -1.22 -8.29 -1.28
CA VAL A 21 -1.15 -7.21 -0.28
C VAL A 21 -0.83 -5.90 -0.96
N LEU A 22 -1.61 -4.90 -0.64
CA LEU A 22 -1.36 -3.53 -1.08
C LEU A 22 -0.72 -2.79 0.08
N VAL A 23 0.48 -2.25 -0.14
CA VAL A 23 1.24 -1.56 0.90
C VAL A 23 1.39 -0.10 0.54
N GLU A 24 0.88 0.78 1.40
CA GLU A 24 1.05 2.21 1.22
C GLU A 24 2.19 2.70 2.12
N PHE A 25 3.22 3.27 1.50
CA PHE A 25 4.24 3.98 2.26
C PHE A 25 3.82 5.44 2.33
N TYR A 26 3.60 5.93 3.53
CA TYR A 26 3.11 7.30 3.74
C TYR A 26 4.05 8.05 4.69
N SER A 27 3.86 9.36 4.80
CA SER A 27 4.60 10.18 5.76
C SER A 27 3.62 11.03 6.55
N ASP A 28 4.07 11.52 7.71
CA ASP A 28 3.19 12.26 8.61
C ASP A 28 2.74 13.60 8.05
N SER A 29 3.56 14.22 7.21
CA SER A 29 3.24 15.53 6.65
C SER A 29 2.74 15.44 5.22
N CYS A 30 2.43 14.28 4.75
CA CYS A 30 2.03 14.05 3.36
C CYS A 30 0.54 14.30 3.18
N ILE A 31 0.18 15.37 2.47
CA ILE A 31 -1.23 15.69 2.21
C ILE A 31 -1.87 14.67 1.27
N PRO A 32 -1.24 14.27 0.16
CA PRO A 32 -1.81 13.22 -0.69
C PRO A 32 -2.03 11.91 0.06
N CYS A 33 -1.17 11.60 1.04
CA CYS A 33 -1.34 10.40 1.83
C CYS A 33 -2.65 10.44 2.62
N LYS A 34 -3.01 11.60 3.12
CA LYS A 34 -4.27 11.76 3.84
C LYS A 34 -5.46 11.58 2.91
N GLN A 35 -5.32 11.98 1.66
CA GLN A 35 -6.36 11.80 0.66
C GLN A 35 -6.48 10.33 0.25
N MET A 36 -5.40 9.56 0.38
CA MET A 36 -5.42 8.14 0.07
C MET A 36 -6.19 7.31 1.09
N SER A 37 -6.26 7.78 2.34
CA SER A 37 -6.86 7.00 3.42
C SER A 37 -8.27 6.49 3.10
N PRO A 38 -9.21 7.36 2.71
CA PRO A 38 -10.55 6.87 2.37
C PRO A 38 -10.55 6.00 1.12
N ILE A 39 -9.68 6.29 0.17
CA ILE A 39 -9.58 5.48 -1.05
C ILE A 39 -9.13 4.07 -0.71
N LEU A 40 -8.13 3.94 0.15
CA LEU A 40 -7.66 2.63 0.57
C LEU A 40 -8.71 1.89 1.38
N GLY A 41 -9.49 2.62 2.19
CA GLY A 41 -10.59 2.02 2.92
C GLY A 41 -11.64 1.45 2.00
N ASP A 42 -11.96 2.16 0.92
CA ASP A 42 -12.91 1.68 -0.06
C ASP A 42 -12.40 0.44 -0.78
N ILE A 43 -11.12 0.44 -1.12
CA ILE A 43 -10.50 -0.71 -1.79
C ILE A 43 -10.52 -1.92 -0.86
N GLU A 44 -10.19 -1.70 0.41
CA GLU A 44 -10.19 -2.76 1.40
C GLU A 44 -11.57 -3.39 1.54
N ASP A 45 -12.61 -2.56 1.57
CA ASP A 45 -13.98 -3.04 1.68
C ASP A 45 -14.42 -3.81 0.44
N ASP A 46 -14.05 -3.32 -0.74
CA ASP A 46 -14.46 -3.94 -1.99
C ASP A 46 -13.78 -5.30 -2.23
N TYR A 47 -12.57 -5.47 -1.73
CA TYR A 47 -11.80 -6.70 -1.95
C TYR A 47 -11.57 -7.48 -0.68
N GLU A 48 -12.41 -7.30 0.28
CA GLU A 48 -12.35 -7.79 1.65
C GLU A 48 -11.50 -9.04 1.90
N ASP A 49 -11.85 -10.16 1.28
CA ASP A 49 -11.13 -11.42 1.50
C ASP A 49 -10.10 -11.73 0.41
N ARG A 50 -9.96 -10.83 -0.56
CA ARG A 50 -9.11 -11.06 -1.72
C ARG A 50 -7.90 -10.16 -1.78
N LEU A 51 -7.85 -9.16 -0.93
CA LEU A 51 -6.75 -8.20 -0.92
C LEU A 51 -6.56 -7.68 0.50
N LYS A 52 -5.33 -7.72 0.96
CA LYS A 52 -4.99 -7.17 2.27
C LYS A 52 -4.41 -5.78 2.04
N VAL A 53 -4.82 -4.80 2.83
CA VAL A 53 -4.31 -3.44 2.72
C VAL A 53 -3.59 -3.08 4.01
N VAL A 54 -2.33 -2.69 3.89
CA VAL A 54 -1.53 -2.26 5.04
C VAL A 54 -0.82 -0.97 4.70
N LYS A 55 -0.32 -0.28 5.72
CA LYS A 55 0.42 0.96 5.51
C LYS A 55 1.66 1.01 6.38
N VAL A 56 2.70 1.62 5.84
CA VAL A 56 3.99 1.76 6.48
C VAL A 56 4.32 3.25 6.58
N ASN A 57 4.67 3.70 7.78
CA ASN A 57 5.08 5.08 7.98
C ASN A 57 6.54 5.23 7.59
N ALA A 58 6.79 5.88 6.46
CA ALA A 58 8.15 6.02 5.93
C ALA A 58 9.04 6.88 6.83
N ASN A 59 8.47 7.75 7.64
CA ASN A 59 9.26 8.54 8.61
C ASN A 59 9.76 7.67 9.75
N PHE A 60 8.89 6.79 10.22
CA PHE A 60 9.23 5.91 11.33
C PHE A 60 10.06 4.71 10.87
N ASP A 61 9.69 4.14 9.75
CA ASP A 61 10.37 2.97 9.18
C ASP A 61 11.17 3.33 7.94
N GLY A 62 12.04 4.34 8.05
CA GLY A 62 12.86 4.80 6.94
C GLY A 62 13.72 3.70 6.34
N GLU A 63 14.17 2.78 7.18
CA GLU A 63 15.00 1.66 6.75
C GLU A 63 14.22 0.75 5.79
N LEU A 64 12.97 0.50 6.11
CA LEU A 64 12.11 -0.32 5.26
C LEU A 64 11.82 0.38 3.94
N ALA A 65 11.54 1.69 4.00
CA ALA A 65 11.32 2.48 2.80
C ALA A 65 12.55 2.45 1.90
N GLU A 66 13.73 2.56 2.49
CA GLU A 66 14.98 2.52 1.74
C GLU A 66 15.20 1.15 1.10
N GLN A 67 14.87 0.10 1.83
CA GLN A 67 15.01 -1.27 1.33
C GLN A 67 14.21 -1.48 0.05
N TYR A 68 13.05 -0.85 -0.07
CA TYR A 68 12.21 -0.96 -1.25
C TYR A 68 12.31 0.25 -2.17
N SER A 69 13.33 1.07 -1.97
CA SER A 69 13.62 2.23 -2.81
C SER A 69 12.41 3.17 -2.91
N VAL A 70 11.73 3.37 -1.79
CA VAL A 70 10.60 4.29 -1.72
C VAL A 70 11.15 5.68 -1.44
N MET A 71 11.01 6.59 -2.41
CA MET A 71 11.60 7.91 -2.34
C MET A 71 10.59 9.04 -2.22
N VAL A 72 9.34 8.76 -2.49
CA VAL A 72 8.28 9.77 -2.40
C VAL A 72 7.09 9.19 -1.64
N SER A 73 6.22 10.06 -1.16
CA SER A 73 5.00 9.66 -0.46
C SER A 73 3.80 10.30 -1.15
N PRO A 74 2.73 9.57 -1.35
CA PRO A 74 2.61 8.15 -1.08
C PRO A 74 3.22 7.29 -2.18
N THR A 75 3.67 6.10 -1.83
CA THR A 75 4.08 5.09 -2.80
C THR A 75 3.30 3.83 -2.45
N ILE A 76 2.67 3.26 -3.45
CA ILE A 76 1.87 2.06 -3.27
C ILE A 76 2.60 0.89 -3.91
N LEU A 77 2.91 -0.12 -3.12
CA LEU A 77 3.50 -1.34 -3.63
C LEU A 77 2.46 -2.45 -3.59
N PHE A 78 2.41 -3.23 -4.64
CA PHE A 78 1.49 -4.35 -4.72
C PHE A 78 2.29 -5.64 -4.65
N PHE A 79 2.05 -6.42 -3.61
CA PHE A 79 2.76 -7.68 -3.40
C PHE A 79 1.87 -8.87 -3.71
N LYS A 80 2.45 -9.85 -4.37
CA LYS A 80 1.77 -11.10 -4.64
C LYS A 80 2.77 -12.24 -4.46
N ASP A 81 2.38 -13.23 -3.66
CA ASP A 81 3.24 -14.39 -3.37
C ASP A 81 4.61 -13.97 -2.84
N GLY A 82 4.63 -12.94 -2.00
CA GLY A 82 5.85 -12.49 -1.35
C GLY A 82 6.75 -11.64 -2.22
N LYS A 83 6.29 -11.23 -3.40
CA LYS A 83 7.09 -10.44 -4.33
C LYS A 83 6.36 -9.19 -4.76
N GLU A 84 7.13 -8.11 -4.96
CA GLU A 84 6.57 -6.87 -5.47
C GLU A 84 6.18 -7.08 -6.93
N ALA A 85 4.88 -6.97 -7.21
CA ALA A 85 4.36 -7.17 -8.56
C ALA A 85 4.20 -5.85 -9.30
N GLU A 86 3.77 -4.79 -8.59
CA GLU A 86 3.58 -3.48 -9.21
C GLU A 86 3.86 -2.38 -8.20
N ARG A 87 4.09 -1.18 -8.73
CA ARG A 87 4.39 -0.01 -7.93
C ARG A 87 3.76 1.22 -8.56
N VAL A 88 3.09 2.02 -7.72
CA VAL A 88 2.51 3.29 -8.16
C VAL A 88 3.01 4.38 -7.22
N ARG A 89 3.53 5.45 -7.79
CA ARG A 89 3.97 6.61 -7.01
C ARG A 89 2.91 7.70 -7.12
N GLY A 90 2.57 8.28 -5.96
CA GLY A 90 1.57 9.33 -5.91
C GLY A 90 0.18 8.79 -5.67
N LEU A 91 -0.79 9.68 -5.81
CA LEU A 91 -2.18 9.38 -5.51
C LEU A 91 -2.81 8.48 -6.56
N ILE A 92 -3.47 7.41 -6.12
CA ILE A 92 -4.25 6.58 -7.03
C ILE A 92 -5.73 6.75 -6.69
N ARG A 93 -6.59 6.40 -7.64
CA ARG A 93 -8.02 6.50 -7.46
C ARG A 93 -8.67 5.20 -7.91
N LYS A 94 -9.62 4.75 -7.13
CA LYS A 94 -10.34 3.53 -7.43
C LYS A 94 -11.02 3.54 -8.81
N PRO A 95 -11.74 4.60 -9.18
CA PRO A 95 -12.39 4.64 -10.51
C PRO A 95 -11.43 4.48 -11.67
N ARG A 96 -10.18 4.83 -11.47
CA ARG A 96 -9.17 4.69 -12.50
C ARG A 96 -8.99 3.25 -12.95
N SER A 97 -9.02 2.31 -12.01
CA SER A 97 -8.92 0.89 -12.33
C SER A 97 -10.11 0.44 -13.16
N GLU A 98 -11.27 0.95 -12.81
CA GLU A 98 -12.49 0.60 -13.52
C GLU A 98 -12.47 1.13 -14.94
N GLU A 99 -11.97 2.35 -15.10
CA GLU A 99 -11.84 2.96 -16.42
C GLU A 99 -10.97 2.14 -17.33
N ARG A 100 -9.87 1.62 -16.81
CA ARG A 100 -8.97 0.83 -17.62
C ARG A 100 -9.58 -0.50 -18.04
N ARG A 101 -10.45 -1.04 -17.22
CA ARG A 101 -11.11 -2.29 -17.56
C ARG A 101 -12.15 -2.09 -18.66
N VAL A 102 -12.76 -0.94 -18.65
CA VAL A 102 -13.74 -0.60 -19.68
C VAL A 102 -13.05 -0.31 -21.00
N GLY A 103 -11.95 0.38 -20.93
CA GLY A 103 -11.19 0.70 -22.10
C GLY A 103 -10.32 -0.46 -22.55
#